data_3f30af1b1ccb2bbccebe1418505f899f
#
_entry.id   3f30af1b1ccb2bbccebe1418505f899f
#
_cell.length_a   1.000
_cell.length_b   1.000
_cell.length_c   1.000
_cell.angle_alpha   90.00
_cell.angle_beta   90.00
_cell.angle_gamma   90.00
#
_symmetry.space_group_name_H-M   'P 1'
#
loop_
_entity.id
_entity.type
_entity.pdbx_description
1 polymer ?
#
loop_
_entity_poly.entity_id
_entity_poly.type
_entity_poly.pdbx_seq_one_letter_code
_entity_poly.pdbx_strand_id
1 'polypeptide(L)'
;MIEPGTILYERIRLSRVSAFAGTINGSSDAISCVISSTKLDDGALTALSAGLEARGYPKTQMTLIERDEAQPESLADTVEALDPLVVVITDRASVEAASRAYNVALALESEELLLGRPCRCFEDFPALLATDEGKRRAWGVLSSLPHRR
;
A
#
# COMPACT_ATOMS: atom_id res chain seq x y z
N MET A 1 -13.27 2.84 -29.42
CA MET A 1 -13.29 1.36 -29.41
C MET A 1 -12.10 0.84 -28.62
N ILE A 2 -12.35 -0.08 -27.69
CA ILE A 2 -11.31 -0.67 -26.85
C ILE A 2 -10.69 -1.87 -27.58
N GLU A 3 -9.37 -1.94 -27.62
CA GLU A 3 -8.68 -3.05 -28.27
C GLU A 3 -8.89 -4.36 -27.50
N PRO A 4 -9.03 -5.51 -28.19
CA PRO A 4 -9.26 -6.81 -27.55
C PRO A 4 -8.20 -7.20 -26.52
N GLY A 5 -6.94 -6.85 -26.74
CA GLY A 5 -5.84 -7.12 -25.81
C GLY A 5 -6.00 -6.37 -24.49
N THR A 6 -6.49 -5.13 -24.53
CA THR A 6 -6.76 -4.31 -23.33
C THR A 6 -7.87 -4.94 -22.48
N ILE A 7 -8.95 -5.43 -23.13
CA ILE A 7 -10.06 -6.08 -22.42
C ILE A 7 -9.57 -7.36 -21.72
N LEU A 8 -8.76 -8.16 -22.38
CA LEU A 8 -8.22 -9.38 -21.79
C LEU A 8 -7.33 -9.09 -20.59
N TYR A 9 -6.45 -8.10 -20.70
CA TYR A 9 -5.57 -7.69 -19.61
C TYR A 9 -6.37 -7.25 -18.40
N GLU A 10 -7.40 -6.41 -18.57
CA GLU A 10 -8.27 -5.94 -17.50
C GLU A 10 -9.02 -7.11 -16.83
N ARG A 11 -9.47 -8.10 -17.58
CA ARG A 11 -10.13 -9.28 -17.02
C ARG A 11 -9.19 -10.10 -16.14
N ILE A 12 -7.95 -10.33 -16.58
CA ILE A 12 -6.95 -11.06 -15.81
C ILE A 12 -6.65 -10.31 -14.51
N ARG A 13 -6.45 -9.01 -14.60
CA ARG A 13 -6.17 -8.14 -13.46
C ARG A 13 -7.31 -8.18 -12.43
N LEU A 14 -8.55 -8.02 -12.86
CA LEU A 14 -9.72 -8.08 -11.98
C LEU A 14 -9.89 -9.45 -11.33
N SER A 15 -9.59 -10.53 -12.06
CA SER A 15 -9.64 -11.88 -11.53
C SER A 15 -8.63 -12.07 -10.40
N ARG A 16 -7.40 -11.56 -10.53
CA ARG A 16 -6.39 -11.64 -9.48
C ARG A 16 -6.78 -10.84 -8.24
N VAL A 17 -7.32 -9.64 -8.44
CA VAL A 17 -7.77 -8.79 -7.33
C VAL A 17 -8.91 -9.46 -6.58
N SER A 18 -9.89 -10.04 -7.29
CA SER A 18 -11.03 -10.72 -6.65
C SER A 18 -10.65 -12.02 -5.94
N ALA A 19 -9.50 -12.62 -6.27
CA ALA A 19 -9.00 -13.81 -5.59
C ALA A 19 -8.33 -13.52 -4.25
N PHE A 20 -8.10 -12.24 -3.91
CA PHE A 20 -7.48 -11.87 -2.64
C PHE A 20 -8.38 -12.20 -1.45
N ALA A 21 -7.82 -12.84 -0.41
CA ALA A 21 -8.59 -13.29 0.75
C ALA A 21 -8.95 -12.18 1.74
N GLY A 22 -8.31 -11.02 1.67
CA GLY A 22 -8.60 -9.87 2.51
C GLY A 22 -9.62 -8.94 1.87
N THR A 23 -9.74 -7.73 2.40
CA THR A 23 -10.63 -6.68 1.91
C THR A 23 -9.84 -5.64 1.13
N ILE A 24 -10.32 -5.28 -0.05
CA ILE A 24 -9.73 -4.25 -0.90
C ILE A 24 -10.72 -3.10 -1.02
N ASN A 25 -10.30 -1.92 -0.55
CA ASN A 25 -11.11 -0.71 -0.58
C ASN A 25 -10.40 0.37 -1.39
N GLY A 26 -11.12 1.00 -2.31
CA GLY A 26 -10.59 2.09 -3.11
C GLY A 26 -10.60 1.79 -4.60
N SER A 27 -9.78 2.51 -5.35
CA SER A 27 -9.73 2.41 -6.81
C SER A 27 -8.98 1.17 -7.28
N SER A 28 -9.48 0.52 -8.33
CA SER A 28 -8.75 -0.53 -9.03
C SER A 28 -7.60 0.04 -9.89
N ASP A 29 -7.62 1.36 -10.15
CA ASP A 29 -6.55 2.09 -10.84
C ASP A 29 -5.67 2.81 -9.81
N ALA A 30 -5.25 2.09 -8.79
CA ALA A 30 -4.47 2.64 -7.69
C ALA A 30 -3.11 3.15 -8.17
N ILE A 31 -2.74 4.37 -7.77
CA ILE A 31 -1.37 4.86 -7.91
C ILE A 31 -0.64 4.79 -6.58
N SER A 32 -1.36 4.71 -5.47
CA SER A 32 -0.80 4.37 -4.16
C SER A 32 -1.56 3.20 -3.56
N CYS A 33 -0.86 2.35 -2.83
CA CYS A 33 -1.43 1.19 -2.17
C CYS A 33 -1.00 1.18 -0.71
N VAL A 34 -1.96 1.05 0.20
CA VAL A 34 -1.72 0.94 1.64
C VAL A 34 -2.08 -0.47 2.08
N ILE A 35 -1.17 -1.14 2.76
CA ILE A 35 -1.36 -2.51 3.24
C ILE A 35 -1.44 -2.48 4.76
N SER A 36 -2.50 -3.07 5.32
CA SER A 36 -2.72 -3.15 6.76
C SER A 36 -3.26 -4.52 7.14
N SER A 37 -2.91 -5.03 8.32
CA SER A 37 -3.48 -6.26 8.88
C SER A 37 -4.72 -5.97 9.71
N THR A 38 -4.98 -4.71 10.04
CA THR A 38 -6.14 -4.27 10.80
C THR A 38 -6.84 -3.13 10.07
N LYS A 39 -8.10 -2.90 10.43
CA LYS A 39 -8.84 -1.76 9.88
C LYS A 39 -8.28 -0.46 10.44
N LEU A 40 -7.86 0.44 9.57
CA LEU A 40 -7.39 1.76 9.95
C LEU A 40 -8.58 2.66 10.26
N ASP A 41 -8.49 3.44 11.34
CA ASP A 41 -9.53 4.41 11.67
C ASP A 41 -9.44 5.65 10.77
N ASP A 42 -10.45 6.52 10.86
CA ASP A 42 -10.53 7.71 10.02
C ASP A 42 -9.33 8.65 10.21
N GLY A 43 -8.82 8.76 11.45
CA GLY A 43 -7.66 9.58 11.75
C GLY A 43 -6.39 9.08 11.05
N ALA A 44 -6.16 7.78 11.09
CA ALA A 44 -5.01 7.17 10.42
C ALA A 44 -5.12 7.29 8.90
N LEU A 45 -6.31 7.03 8.35
CA LEU A 45 -6.55 7.18 6.91
C LEU A 45 -6.37 8.62 6.44
N THR A 46 -6.86 9.58 7.21
CA THR A 46 -6.69 11.01 6.91
C THR A 46 -5.23 11.40 6.90
N ALA A 47 -4.46 10.95 7.89
CA ALA A 47 -3.03 11.25 7.96
C ALA A 47 -2.25 10.62 6.80
N LEU A 48 -2.53 9.35 6.46
CA LEU A 48 -1.91 8.69 5.31
C LEU A 48 -2.25 9.41 4.01
N SER A 49 -3.51 9.73 3.80
CA SER A 49 -3.97 10.42 2.59
C SER A 49 -3.30 11.79 2.45
N ALA A 50 -3.21 12.55 3.54
CA ALA A 50 -2.55 13.86 3.52
C ALA A 50 -1.06 13.74 3.19
N GLY A 51 -0.37 12.78 3.77
CA GLY A 51 1.04 12.53 3.49
C GLY A 51 1.28 12.13 2.04
N LEU A 52 0.44 11.26 1.50
CA LEU A 52 0.53 10.82 0.11
C LEU A 52 0.17 11.95 -0.86
N GLU A 53 -0.89 12.71 -0.59
CA GLU A 53 -1.29 13.84 -1.43
C GLU A 53 -0.20 14.91 -1.50
N ALA A 54 0.51 15.16 -0.41
CA ALA A 54 1.62 16.10 -0.37
C ALA A 54 2.75 15.70 -1.32
N ARG A 55 2.85 14.41 -1.68
CA ARG A 55 3.84 13.90 -2.62
C ARG A 55 3.26 13.64 -4.01
N GLY A 56 2.02 14.03 -4.28
CA GLY A 56 1.40 13.92 -5.59
C GLY A 56 0.58 12.64 -5.81
N TYR A 57 0.23 11.91 -4.75
CA TYR A 57 -0.56 10.68 -4.82
C TYR A 57 -1.95 10.94 -4.24
N PRO A 58 -2.97 11.25 -5.07
CA PRO A 58 -4.27 11.66 -4.56
C PRO A 58 -5.05 10.52 -3.89
N LYS A 59 -5.84 10.87 -2.90
CA LYS A 59 -6.70 9.93 -2.16
C LYS A 59 -7.66 9.17 -3.09
N THR A 60 -8.14 9.82 -4.16
CA THR A 60 -9.05 9.19 -5.12
C THR A 60 -8.43 8.02 -5.88
N GLN A 61 -7.10 7.92 -5.89
CA GLN A 61 -6.35 6.84 -6.52
C GLN A 61 -5.53 6.06 -5.51
N MET A 62 -5.97 6.03 -4.26
CA MET A 62 -5.39 5.22 -3.19
C MET A 62 -6.22 3.96 -3.00
N THR A 63 -5.57 2.83 -2.88
CA THR A 63 -6.23 1.55 -2.55
C THR A 63 -5.72 1.05 -1.22
N LEU A 64 -6.65 0.68 -0.34
CA LEU A 64 -6.35 0.10 0.96
C LEU A 64 -6.58 -1.41 0.89
N ILE A 65 -5.55 -2.17 1.23
CA ILE A 65 -5.62 -3.62 1.37
C ILE A 65 -5.60 -3.96 2.85
N GLU A 66 -6.71 -4.51 3.35
CA GLU A 66 -6.79 -5.12 4.67
C GLU A 66 -6.55 -6.61 4.46
N ARG A 67 -5.35 -7.09 4.82
CA ARG A 67 -4.94 -8.43 4.44
C ARG A 67 -5.41 -9.51 5.43
N ASP A 68 -5.56 -10.72 4.90
CA ASP A 68 -5.72 -11.93 5.69
C ASP A 68 -4.34 -12.56 5.87
N GLU A 69 -3.98 -12.90 7.12
CA GLU A 69 -2.68 -13.48 7.46
C GLU A 69 -2.44 -14.86 6.85
N ALA A 70 -3.51 -15.56 6.47
CA ALA A 70 -3.42 -16.95 6.01
C ALA A 70 -2.85 -17.09 4.59
N GLN A 71 -2.79 -16.04 3.77
CA GLN A 71 -2.46 -16.15 2.34
C GLN A 71 -1.49 -15.05 1.86
N PRO A 72 -0.21 -15.08 2.28
CA PRO A 72 0.76 -14.07 1.87
C PRO A 72 1.04 -14.05 0.36
N GLU A 73 0.93 -15.18 -0.34
CA GLU A 73 1.11 -15.25 -1.80
C GLU A 73 0.05 -14.43 -2.53
N SER A 74 -1.19 -14.45 -2.06
CA SER A 74 -2.26 -13.62 -2.61
C SER A 74 -1.96 -12.14 -2.49
N LEU A 75 -1.21 -11.74 -1.47
CA LEU A 75 -0.81 -10.33 -1.29
C LEU A 75 0.04 -9.85 -2.45
N ALA A 76 1.08 -10.60 -2.82
CA ALA A 76 1.94 -10.23 -3.96
C ALA A 76 1.15 -10.17 -5.26
N ASP A 77 0.34 -11.18 -5.55
CA ASP A 77 -0.48 -11.22 -6.75
C ASP A 77 -1.43 -10.02 -6.82
N THR A 78 -2.02 -9.65 -5.69
CA THR A 78 -2.97 -8.53 -5.61
C THR A 78 -2.26 -7.20 -5.84
N VAL A 79 -1.12 -6.96 -5.20
CA VAL A 79 -0.34 -5.74 -5.39
C VAL A 79 0.12 -5.62 -6.84
N GLU A 80 0.60 -6.72 -7.44
CA GLU A 80 1.05 -6.71 -8.83
C GLU A 80 -0.11 -6.48 -9.80
N ALA A 81 -1.30 -7.00 -9.50
CA ALA A 81 -2.48 -6.74 -10.30
C ALA A 81 -2.93 -5.29 -10.24
N LEU A 82 -2.84 -4.65 -9.07
CA LEU A 82 -3.14 -3.23 -8.89
C LEU A 82 -2.06 -2.34 -9.51
N ASP A 83 -0.82 -2.80 -9.50
CA ASP A 83 0.35 -2.12 -10.07
C ASP A 83 0.51 -0.65 -9.62
N PRO A 84 0.53 -0.38 -8.31
CA PRO A 84 0.67 0.98 -7.81
C PRO A 84 2.07 1.53 -8.05
N LEU A 85 2.20 2.85 -8.00
CA LEU A 85 3.51 3.52 -8.09
C LEU A 85 4.27 3.47 -6.78
N VAL A 86 3.56 3.54 -5.64
CA VAL A 86 4.16 3.49 -4.31
C VAL A 86 3.32 2.61 -3.38
N VAL A 87 3.97 2.06 -2.35
CA VAL A 87 3.34 1.19 -1.37
C VAL A 87 3.69 1.67 0.04
N VAL A 88 2.69 1.74 0.93
CA VAL A 88 2.88 2.03 2.34
C VAL A 88 2.34 0.85 3.15
N ILE A 89 3.14 0.32 4.06
CA ILE A 89 2.78 -0.81 4.91
C ILE A 89 2.71 -0.31 6.36
N THR A 90 1.57 -0.47 7.01
CA THR A 90 1.24 0.25 8.24
C THR A 90 1.52 -0.49 9.53
N ASP A 91 1.86 -1.76 9.49
CA ASP A 91 2.13 -2.55 10.69
C ASP A 91 3.15 -3.66 10.45
N ARG A 92 3.75 -4.13 11.55
CA ARG A 92 4.80 -5.16 11.48
C ARG A 92 4.31 -6.46 10.83
N ALA A 93 3.11 -6.90 11.14
CA ALA A 93 2.57 -8.16 10.59
C ALA A 93 2.46 -8.07 9.07
N SER A 94 2.04 -6.92 8.54
CA SER A 94 1.96 -6.68 7.09
C SER A 94 3.36 -6.56 6.46
N VAL A 95 4.33 -5.97 7.16
CA VAL A 95 5.73 -5.91 6.69
C VAL A 95 6.29 -7.33 6.56
N GLU A 96 6.07 -8.18 7.55
CA GLU A 96 6.51 -9.58 7.51
C GLU A 96 5.84 -10.36 6.39
N ALA A 97 4.52 -10.16 6.20
CA ALA A 97 3.78 -10.81 5.12
C ALA A 97 4.30 -10.39 3.75
N ALA A 98 4.53 -9.10 3.54
CA ALA A 98 5.08 -8.59 2.28
C ALA A 98 6.49 -9.10 2.05
N SER A 99 7.32 -9.13 3.09
CA SER A 99 8.70 -9.66 3.00
C SER A 99 8.69 -11.12 2.56
N ARG A 100 7.78 -11.93 3.09
CA ARG A 100 7.64 -13.34 2.67
C ARG A 100 7.09 -13.45 1.25
N ALA A 101 6.03 -12.70 0.95
CA ALA A 101 5.37 -12.77 -0.36
C ALA A 101 6.32 -12.40 -1.51
N TYR A 102 7.18 -11.41 -1.29
CA TYR A 102 8.13 -10.94 -2.29
C TYR A 102 9.54 -11.50 -2.13
N ASN A 103 9.77 -12.30 -1.09
CA ASN A 103 11.08 -12.88 -0.77
C ASN A 103 12.18 -11.80 -0.67
N VAL A 104 11.90 -10.74 0.06
CA VAL A 104 12.82 -9.63 0.31
C VAL A 104 12.80 -9.24 1.79
N ALA A 105 13.86 -8.60 2.27
CA ALA A 105 13.87 -8.01 3.60
C ALA A 105 13.49 -6.53 3.50
N LEU A 106 12.46 -6.12 4.24
CA LEU A 106 11.99 -4.73 4.26
C LEU A 106 12.28 -4.13 5.64
N ALA A 107 13.06 -3.04 5.65
CA ALA A 107 13.35 -2.31 6.88
C ALA A 107 12.26 -1.30 7.20
N LEU A 108 12.02 -1.07 8.51
CA LEU A 108 11.05 -0.09 8.96
C LEU A 108 11.58 1.32 8.78
N GLU A 109 10.69 2.24 8.41
CA GLU A 109 10.94 3.69 8.31
C GLU A 109 12.17 4.05 7.45
N SER A 110 12.44 3.23 6.45
CA SER A 110 13.59 3.38 5.55
C SER A 110 13.16 3.48 4.10
N GLU A 111 14.06 3.93 3.25
CA GLU A 111 13.82 3.99 1.81
C GLU A 111 13.99 2.59 1.21
N GLU A 112 12.88 1.88 1.07
CA GLU A 112 12.85 0.53 0.52
C GLU A 112 12.19 0.51 -0.85
N LEU A 113 12.46 -0.57 -1.60
CA LEU A 113 11.84 -0.84 -2.89
C LEU A 113 11.13 -2.19 -2.85
N LEU A 114 9.94 -2.25 -3.43
CA LEU A 114 9.17 -3.47 -3.57
C LEU A 114 8.98 -3.73 -5.06
N LEU A 115 9.82 -4.58 -5.65
CA LEU A 115 9.92 -4.78 -7.09
C LEU A 115 10.02 -3.45 -7.85
N GLY A 116 10.95 -2.59 -7.39
CA GLY A 116 11.21 -1.29 -8.02
C GLY A 116 10.27 -0.17 -7.59
N ARG A 117 9.20 -0.46 -6.84
CA ARG A 117 8.29 0.57 -6.32
C ARG A 117 8.82 1.11 -5.00
N PRO A 118 8.87 2.42 -4.81
CA PRO A 118 9.16 2.98 -3.48
C PRO A 118 8.17 2.43 -2.46
N CYS A 119 8.69 1.91 -1.34
CA CYS A 119 7.91 1.29 -0.28
C CYS A 119 8.35 1.87 1.06
N ARG A 120 7.38 2.24 1.90
CA ARG A 120 7.66 2.72 3.26
C ARG A 120 6.92 1.83 4.24
N CYS A 121 7.65 1.35 5.24
CA CYS A 121 7.14 0.38 6.21
C CYS A 121 7.12 0.98 7.60
N PHE A 122 6.03 0.75 8.32
CA PHE A 122 5.87 1.18 9.71
C PHE A 122 5.65 -0.03 10.60
N GLU A 123 6.13 0.03 11.83
CA GLU A 123 5.82 -0.99 12.83
C GLU A 123 4.36 -0.91 13.27
N ASP A 124 3.89 0.32 13.53
CA ASP A 124 2.51 0.60 13.93
C ASP A 124 2.21 2.06 13.62
N PHE A 125 1.71 2.33 12.42
CA PHE A 125 1.43 3.70 11.99
C PHE A 125 0.42 4.40 12.87
N PRO A 126 -0.74 3.77 13.25
CA PRO A 126 -1.68 4.44 14.15
C PRO A 126 -1.07 4.84 15.50
N ALA A 127 -0.19 4.02 16.06
CA ALA A 127 0.45 4.32 17.33
C ALA A 127 1.36 5.56 17.25
N LEU A 128 2.00 5.79 16.11
CA LEU A 128 2.81 7.00 15.91
C LEU A 128 1.97 8.28 16.00
N LEU A 129 0.71 8.20 15.60
CA LEU A 129 -0.18 9.37 15.59
C LEU A 129 -0.64 9.77 17.00
N ALA A 130 -0.36 8.98 18.03
CA ALA A 130 -0.76 9.27 19.40
C ALA A 130 0.05 10.40 20.05
N THR A 131 1.22 10.73 19.50
CA THR A 131 2.10 11.79 20.02
C THR A 131 2.55 12.73 18.91
N ASP A 132 2.92 13.97 19.28
CA ASP A 132 3.44 14.94 18.31
C ASP A 132 4.76 14.49 17.69
N GLU A 133 5.63 13.88 18.50
CA GLU A 133 6.89 13.31 18.03
C GLU A 133 6.65 12.19 17.02
N GLY A 134 5.72 11.28 17.32
CA GLY A 134 5.32 10.20 16.42
C GLY A 134 4.74 10.71 15.11
N LYS A 135 3.90 11.75 15.16
CA LYS A 135 3.35 12.39 13.96
C LYS A 135 4.45 12.95 13.06
N ARG A 136 5.43 13.64 13.65
CA ARG A 136 6.57 14.18 12.88
C ARG A 136 7.39 13.09 12.24
N ARG A 137 7.60 12.00 12.97
CA ARG A 137 8.33 10.84 12.48
C ARG A 137 7.60 10.18 11.30
N ALA A 138 6.29 9.95 11.45
CA ALA A 138 5.47 9.40 10.38
C ALA A 138 5.47 10.30 9.15
N TRP A 139 5.33 11.61 9.34
CA TRP A 139 5.37 12.58 8.26
C TRP A 139 6.72 12.57 7.55
N GLY A 140 7.82 12.50 8.30
CA GLY A 140 9.18 12.42 7.75
C GLY A 140 9.36 11.20 6.86
N VAL A 141 8.84 10.05 7.27
CA VAL A 141 8.90 8.82 6.46
C VAL A 141 8.10 8.96 5.18
N LEU A 142 6.85 9.45 5.25
CA LEU A 142 6.02 9.66 4.07
C LEU A 142 6.60 10.71 3.13
N SER A 143 7.20 11.76 3.69
CA SER A 143 7.84 12.83 2.90
C SER A 143 9.08 12.35 2.14
N SER A 144 9.64 11.20 2.52
CA SER A 144 10.77 10.60 1.81
C SER A 144 10.36 9.90 0.52
N LEU A 145 9.06 9.71 0.27
CA LEU A 145 8.58 9.18 -1.01
C LEU A 145 8.91 10.15 -2.15
N PRO A 146 9.25 9.63 -3.34
CA PRO A 146 9.48 10.49 -4.49
C PRO A 146 8.27 11.35 -4.80
N HIS A 147 8.50 12.62 -5.15
CA HIS A 147 7.41 13.52 -5.52
C HIS A 147 6.89 13.16 -6.91
N ARG A 148 5.61 12.86 -7.02
CA ARG A 148 4.96 12.59 -8.30
C ARG A 148 4.61 13.91 -8.98
N ARG A 149 4.98 14.01 -10.23
CA ARG A 149 4.71 15.19 -11.05
C ARG A 149 3.42 15.06 -11.85
#